data_172308f6d43c9d2adca049c3ef496ba7
#
_entry.id   172308f6d43c9d2adca049c3ef496ba7
#
_cell.length_a   1.000
_cell.length_b   1.000
_cell.length_c   1.000
_cell.angle_alpha   90.00
_cell.angle_beta   90.00
_cell.angle_gamma   90.00
#
_symmetry.space_group_name_H-M   'P 1'
#
loop_
_entity.id
_entity.type
_entity.pdbx_description
1 polymer ?
#
loop_
_entity_poly.entity_id
_entity_poly.type
_entity_poly.pdbx_seq_one_letter_code
_entity_poly.pdbx_strand_id
1 'polypeptide(L)'
;TQIDQIIDEAKAYNFKSVCVNPTHVKYAAERLADSEVLVCTVIGFPLGASTTATKAFETEDAIQNGADEIDMVINIGALKDGRFDDVQQDIEAVVKAAKGHTVKVIIETVLLDHDEIVKASELTKAAGADFVKTSTGFAGGGATAEDVKLMKDTVGADVEVKASGGVRNLEDFNKMVEAGAT
;
A
#
# COMPACT_ATOMS: atom_id res chain seq x y z
N THR A 1 6.21 18.84 15.49
CA THR A 1 5.34 18.71 14.30
C THR A 1 4.51 17.42 14.40
N GLN A 2 3.48 17.27 13.56
CA GLN A 2 2.72 16.02 13.49
C GLN A 2 3.60 14.84 13.05
N ILE A 3 4.58 15.08 12.18
CA ILE A 3 5.54 14.03 11.76
C ILE A 3 6.41 13.60 12.94
N ASP A 4 6.90 14.52 13.76
CA ASP A 4 7.66 14.17 14.97
C ASP A 4 6.83 13.31 15.92
N GLN A 5 5.57 13.67 16.12
CA GLN A 5 4.67 12.92 17.01
C GLN A 5 4.52 11.47 16.56
N ILE A 6 4.20 11.22 15.27
CA ILE A 6 4.04 9.83 14.79
C ILE A 6 5.34 9.03 14.83
N ILE A 7 6.50 9.66 14.63
CA ILE A 7 7.80 9.02 14.76
C ILE A 7 8.07 8.64 16.21
N ASP A 8 7.85 9.56 17.15
CA ASP A 8 8.07 9.32 18.59
C ASP A 8 7.13 8.23 19.12
N GLU A 9 5.85 8.24 18.70
CA GLU A 9 4.89 7.20 19.04
C GLU A 9 5.31 5.83 18.45
N ALA A 10 5.75 5.80 17.20
CA ALA A 10 6.20 4.57 16.55
C ALA A 10 7.42 3.95 17.25
N LYS A 11 8.36 4.77 17.69
CA LYS A 11 9.51 4.32 18.51
C LYS A 11 9.06 3.81 19.88
N ALA A 12 8.18 4.56 20.55
CA ALA A 12 7.73 4.22 21.92
C ALA A 12 6.94 2.90 21.97
N TYR A 13 6.13 2.63 20.94
CA TYR A 13 5.29 1.44 20.86
C TYR A 13 5.82 0.37 19.92
N ASN A 14 7.00 0.57 19.36
CA ASN A 14 7.67 -0.36 18.46
C ASN A 14 6.77 -0.75 17.26
N PHE A 15 6.18 0.22 16.59
CA PHE A 15 5.39 0.00 15.37
C PHE A 15 6.27 -0.56 14.26
N LYS A 16 5.68 -1.33 13.35
CA LYS A 16 6.39 -1.86 12.19
C LYS A 16 6.96 -0.76 11.30
N SER A 17 6.15 0.26 11.02
CA SER A 17 6.54 1.38 10.16
C SER A 17 5.74 2.64 10.47
N VAL A 18 6.25 3.78 10.01
CA VAL A 18 5.48 5.01 9.81
C VAL A 18 5.24 5.20 8.33
N CYS A 19 4.03 5.65 7.95
CA CYS A 19 3.72 5.96 6.55
C CYS A 19 3.52 7.46 6.40
N VAL A 20 4.35 8.08 5.55
CA VAL A 20 4.39 9.53 5.34
C VAL A 20 4.36 9.86 3.85
N ASN A 21 3.93 11.07 3.51
CA ASN A 21 4.06 11.57 2.14
C ASN A 21 5.54 11.65 1.72
N PRO A 22 5.85 11.51 0.42
CA PRO A 22 7.22 11.44 -0.09
C PRO A 22 8.13 12.59 0.37
N THR A 23 7.59 13.79 0.50
CA THR A 23 8.34 14.97 0.98
C THR A 23 8.95 14.81 2.38
N HIS A 24 8.41 13.90 3.20
CA HIS A 24 8.86 13.66 4.57
C HIS A 24 9.76 12.43 4.73
N VAL A 25 9.99 11.66 3.67
CA VAL A 25 10.75 10.39 3.73
C VAL A 25 12.15 10.60 4.26
N LYS A 26 12.89 11.53 3.69
CA LYS A 26 14.28 11.80 4.14
C LYS A 26 14.34 12.16 5.62
N TYR A 27 13.47 13.04 6.07
CA TYR A 27 13.40 13.44 7.47
C TYR A 27 13.04 12.27 8.39
N ALA A 28 12.04 11.47 8.01
CA ALA A 28 11.65 10.29 8.78
C ALA A 28 12.78 9.26 8.85
N ALA A 29 13.47 9.01 7.73
CA ALA A 29 14.60 8.09 7.67
C ALA A 29 15.76 8.52 8.60
N GLU A 30 16.10 9.81 8.61
CA GLU A 30 17.10 10.37 9.52
C GLU A 30 16.70 10.20 11.00
N ARG A 31 15.42 10.46 11.33
CA ARG A 31 14.90 10.35 12.70
C ARG A 31 14.75 8.91 13.21
N LEU A 32 14.62 7.94 12.30
CA LEU A 32 14.43 6.52 12.60
C LEU A 32 15.69 5.68 12.42
N ALA A 33 16.84 6.29 12.07
CA ALA A 33 18.08 5.58 11.77
C ALA A 33 18.62 4.73 12.93
N ASP A 34 18.25 5.04 14.17
CA ASP A 34 18.62 4.34 15.39
C ASP A 34 17.53 3.37 15.89
N SER A 35 16.52 3.09 15.08
CA SER A 35 15.38 2.24 15.44
C SER A 35 15.10 1.16 14.39
N GLU A 36 14.29 0.17 14.76
CA GLU A 36 13.81 -0.87 13.83
C GLU A 36 12.53 -0.47 13.09
N VAL A 37 11.98 0.72 13.37
CA VAL A 37 10.78 1.22 12.71
C VAL A 37 11.12 1.62 11.27
N LEU A 38 10.39 1.06 10.32
CA LEU A 38 10.59 1.29 8.90
C LEU A 38 9.92 2.58 8.42
N VAL A 39 10.43 3.14 7.34
CA VAL A 39 9.82 4.27 6.63
C VAL A 39 9.05 3.75 5.44
N CYS A 40 7.73 3.91 5.47
CA CYS A 40 6.84 3.66 4.36
C CYS A 40 6.41 4.98 3.72
N THR A 41 6.25 4.99 2.41
CA THR A 41 5.68 6.14 1.71
C THR A 41 4.74 5.71 0.60
N VAL A 42 4.05 6.67 0.01
CA VAL A 42 3.00 6.46 -0.97
C VAL A 42 3.44 6.92 -2.36
N ILE A 43 2.96 6.24 -3.39
CA ILE A 43 3.30 6.47 -4.80
C ILE A 43 2.02 6.59 -5.63
N GLY A 44 1.94 7.65 -6.45
CA GLY A 44 0.75 7.94 -7.25
C GLY A 44 -0.49 8.17 -6.37
N PHE A 45 -0.31 8.73 -5.21
CA PHE A 45 -1.32 8.76 -4.15
C PHE A 45 -2.02 10.13 -4.07
N PRO A 46 -3.35 10.20 -3.78
CA PRO A 46 -4.20 9.04 -3.52
C PRO A 46 -4.95 8.49 -4.74
N LEU A 47 -4.85 9.12 -5.90
CA LEU A 47 -5.72 8.86 -7.06
C LEU A 47 -5.27 7.70 -7.96
N GLY A 48 -3.99 7.31 -7.92
CA GLY A 48 -3.43 6.31 -8.83
C GLY A 48 -3.36 6.74 -10.30
N ALA A 49 -3.65 8.00 -10.59
CA ALA A 49 -3.85 8.53 -11.94
C ALA A 49 -2.60 9.13 -12.58
N SER A 50 -1.45 9.05 -11.92
CA SER A 50 -0.17 9.43 -12.52
C SER A 50 0.24 8.44 -13.60
N THR A 51 1.07 8.87 -14.55
CA THR A 51 1.62 7.97 -15.55
C THR A 51 2.54 6.93 -14.90
N THR A 52 2.69 5.78 -15.54
CA THR A 52 3.59 4.71 -15.09
C THR A 52 5.03 5.20 -14.92
N ALA A 53 5.53 6.01 -15.84
CA ALA A 53 6.87 6.59 -15.74
C ALA A 53 7.02 7.50 -14.50
N THR A 54 6.00 8.29 -14.18
CA THR A 54 5.99 9.14 -12.98
C THR A 54 5.98 8.31 -11.71
N LYS A 55 5.17 7.26 -11.64
CA LYS A 55 5.14 6.35 -10.49
C LYS A 55 6.49 5.64 -10.27
N ALA A 56 7.12 5.17 -11.35
CA ALA A 56 8.45 4.55 -11.28
C ALA A 56 9.51 5.54 -10.78
N PHE A 57 9.52 6.76 -11.30
CA PHE A 57 10.44 7.82 -10.86
C PHE A 57 10.21 8.19 -9.39
N GLU A 58 8.96 8.38 -8.98
CA GLU A 58 8.61 8.67 -7.59
C GLU A 58 9.07 7.56 -6.63
N THR A 59 8.96 6.29 -7.06
CA THR A 59 9.46 5.14 -6.33
C THR A 59 10.99 5.18 -6.16
N GLU A 60 11.72 5.43 -7.23
CA GLU A 60 13.20 5.53 -7.19
C GLU A 60 13.64 6.68 -6.28
N ASP A 61 13.01 7.83 -6.39
CA ASP A 61 13.29 9.00 -5.53
C ASP A 61 13.02 8.70 -4.06
N ALA A 62 11.89 8.06 -3.75
CA ALA A 62 11.54 7.67 -2.39
C ALA A 62 12.56 6.70 -1.78
N ILE A 63 12.97 5.67 -2.52
CA ILE A 63 14.01 4.72 -2.07
C ILE A 63 15.34 5.43 -1.85
N GLN A 64 15.74 6.32 -2.75
CA GLN A 64 16.97 7.09 -2.61
C GLN A 64 16.95 8.00 -1.37
N ASN A 65 15.80 8.50 -0.99
CA ASN A 65 15.60 9.31 0.21
C ASN A 65 15.46 8.49 1.51
N GLY A 66 15.44 7.16 1.43
CA GLY A 66 15.48 6.28 2.59
C GLY A 66 14.16 5.58 2.91
N ALA A 67 13.21 5.49 1.98
CA ALA A 67 12.02 4.65 2.15
C ALA A 67 12.39 3.16 2.13
N ASP A 68 11.83 2.41 3.06
CA ASP A 68 11.97 0.95 3.16
C ASP A 68 10.82 0.22 2.48
N GLU A 69 9.64 0.82 2.48
CA GLU A 69 8.40 0.25 1.92
C GLU A 69 7.67 1.28 1.05
N ILE A 70 7.04 0.79 0.00
CA ILE A 70 6.33 1.57 -1.02
C ILE A 70 4.87 1.13 -1.08
N ASP A 71 3.94 2.06 -0.87
CA ASP A 71 2.50 1.87 -1.00
C ASP A 71 2.00 2.62 -2.25
N MET A 72 1.90 1.94 -3.39
CA MET A 72 1.37 2.54 -4.62
C MET A 72 -0.14 2.41 -4.73
N VAL A 73 -0.77 3.30 -5.47
CA VAL A 73 -2.19 3.18 -5.87
C VAL A 73 -2.28 2.72 -7.32
N ILE A 74 -3.15 1.75 -7.60
CA ILE A 74 -3.38 1.28 -8.98
C ILE A 74 -4.02 2.38 -9.84
N ASN A 75 -3.90 2.22 -11.17
CA ASN A 75 -4.70 3.01 -12.11
C ASN A 75 -6.15 2.47 -12.11
N ILE A 76 -6.99 3.05 -11.27
CA ILE A 76 -8.37 2.62 -11.05
C ILE A 76 -9.20 2.77 -12.34
N GLY A 77 -8.99 3.86 -13.08
CA GLY A 77 -9.67 4.08 -14.35
C GLY A 77 -9.36 3.00 -15.38
N ALA A 78 -8.09 2.60 -15.50
CA ALA A 78 -7.69 1.52 -16.39
C ALA A 78 -8.31 0.17 -15.98
N LEU A 79 -8.40 -0.12 -14.68
CA LEU A 79 -9.06 -1.33 -14.18
C LEU A 79 -10.53 -1.35 -14.58
N LYS A 80 -11.24 -0.25 -14.36
CA LYS A 80 -12.67 -0.12 -14.70
C LYS A 80 -12.94 -0.19 -16.20
N ASP A 81 -12.01 0.29 -17.02
CA ASP A 81 -12.08 0.19 -18.49
C ASP A 81 -11.72 -1.22 -19.01
N GLY A 82 -11.36 -2.17 -18.13
CA GLY A 82 -10.90 -3.50 -18.51
C GLY A 82 -9.49 -3.53 -19.14
N ARG A 83 -8.73 -2.45 -19.01
CA ARG A 83 -7.33 -2.38 -19.50
C ARG A 83 -6.37 -3.04 -18.51
N PHE A 84 -6.52 -4.33 -18.32
CA PHE A 84 -5.82 -5.09 -17.29
C PHE A 84 -4.30 -5.16 -17.50
N ASP A 85 -3.86 -5.24 -18.75
CA ASP A 85 -2.43 -5.22 -19.08
C ASP A 85 -1.79 -3.90 -18.66
N ASP A 86 -2.47 -2.77 -18.84
CA ASP A 86 -1.99 -1.46 -18.40
C ASP A 86 -1.84 -1.42 -16.87
N VAL A 87 -2.81 -1.95 -16.13
CA VAL A 87 -2.76 -2.02 -14.67
C VAL A 87 -1.59 -2.89 -14.21
N GLN A 88 -1.40 -4.06 -14.80
CA GLN A 88 -0.31 -4.97 -14.45
C GLN A 88 1.05 -4.34 -14.73
N GLN A 89 1.25 -3.77 -15.92
CA GLN A 89 2.50 -3.10 -16.29
C GLN A 89 2.83 -1.90 -15.39
N ASP A 90 1.83 -1.16 -14.96
CA ASP A 90 1.97 -0.05 -14.01
C ASP A 90 2.52 -0.54 -12.65
N ILE A 91 1.97 -1.63 -12.13
CA ILE A 91 2.45 -2.26 -10.89
C ILE A 91 3.86 -2.84 -11.09
N GLU A 92 4.12 -3.55 -12.17
CA GLU A 92 5.44 -4.14 -12.49
C GLU A 92 6.54 -3.07 -12.57
N ALA A 93 6.22 -1.90 -13.14
CA ALA A 93 7.17 -0.79 -13.21
C ALA A 93 7.57 -0.27 -11.84
N VAL A 94 6.62 -0.17 -10.90
CA VAL A 94 6.88 0.22 -9.51
C VAL A 94 7.65 -0.86 -8.77
N VAL A 95 7.28 -2.14 -8.91
CA VAL A 95 8.00 -3.28 -8.30
C VAL A 95 9.46 -3.29 -8.76
N LYS A 96 9.69 -3.08 -10.05
CA LYS A 96 11.05 -2.98 -10.61
C LYS A 96 11.83 -1.80 -10.06
N ALA A 97 11.19 -0.63 -9.99
CA ALA A 97 11.81 0.59 -9.46
C ALA A 97 12.11 0.50 -7.96
N ALA A 98 11.37 -0.31 -7.22
CA ALA A 98 11.57 -0.54 -5.79
C ALA A 98 12.80 -1.39 -5.46
N LYS A 99 13.42 -2.05 -6.44
CA LYS A 99 14.72 -2.76 -6.31
C LYS A 99 14.78 -3.72 -5.13
N GLY A 100 13.72 -4.50 -4.92
CA GLY A 100 13.63 -5.49 -3.84
C GLY A 100 13.06 -4.97 -2.51
N HIS A 101 12.76 -3.67 -2.40
CA HIS A 101 12.00 -3.15 -1.27
C HIS A 101 10.53 -3.61 -1.34
N THR A 102 9.89 -3.71 -0.18
CA THR A 102 8.48 -4.12 -0.07
C THR A 102 7.57 -3.16 -0.84
N VAL A 103 6.73 -3.72 -1.70
CA VAL A 103 5.70 -2.99 -2.44
C VAL A 103 4.33 -3.48 -2.01
N LYS A 104 3.48 -2.54 -1.57
CA LYS A 104 2.06 -2.77 -1.32
C LYS A 104 1.24 -2.03 -2.37
N VAL A 105 0.22 -2.70 -2.88
CA VAL A 105 -0.62 -2.18 -3.95
C VAL A 105 -2.00 -1.86 -3.39
N ILE A 106 -2.31 -0.57 -3.30
CA ILE A 106 -3.62 -0.07 -2.86
C ILE A 106 -4.56 -0.18 -4.05
N ILE A 107 -5.60 -1.00 -3.90
CA ILE A 107 -6.60 -1.20 -4.95
C ILE A 107 -7.84 -0.32 -4.78
N GLU A 108 -8.02 0.35 -3.63
CA GLU A 108 -9.15 1.23 -3.28
C GLU A 108 -10.50 0.51 -3.36
N THR A 109 -10.70 -0.46 -2.47
CA THR A 109 -11.86 -1.39 -2.51
C THR A 109 -13.21 -0.68 -2.52
N VAL A 110 -13.34 0.47 -1.87
CA VAL A 110 -14.59 1.23 -1.82
C VAL A 110 -15.11 1.68 -3.20
N LEU A 111 -14.22 1.79 -4.19
CA LEU A 111 -14.54 2.17 -5.57
C LEU A 111 -14.76 0.97 -6.50
N LEU A 112 -14.54 -0.26 -6.01
CA LEU A 112 -14.54 -1.48 -6.79
C LEU A 112 -15.74 -2.36 -6.43
N ASP A 113 -16.24 -3.10 -7.41
CA ASP A 113 -17.14 -4.22 -7.16
C ASP A 113 -16.36 -5.52 -6.83
N HIS A 114 -17.08 -6.60 -6.53
CA HIS A 114 -16.51 -7.88 -6.17
C HIS A 114 -15.53 -8.41 -7.25
N ASP A 115 -15.91 -8.38 -8.52
CA ASP A 115 -15.10 -8.93 -9.61
C ASP A 115 -13.87 -8.05 -9.88
N GLU A 116 -14.02 -6.74 -9.71
CA GLU A 116 -12.91 -5.78 -9.81
C GLU A 116 -11.89 -5.97 -8.67
N ILE A 117 -12.33 -6.25 -7.43
CA ILE A 117 -11.43 -6.57 -6.31
C ILE A 117 -10.64 -7.86 -6.59
N VAL A 118 -11.31 -8.89 -7.07
CA VAL A 118 -10.65 -10.15 -7.47
C VAL A 118 -9.62 -9.87 -8.56
N LYS A 119 -10.01 -9.16 -9.62
CA LYS A 119 -9.10 -8.86 -10.74
C LYS A 119 -7.89 -8.03 -10.30
N ALA A 120 -8.10 -6.97 -9.53
CA ALA A 120 -7.00 -6.14 -9.02
C ALA A 120 -6.03 -6.94 -8.12
N SER A 121 -6.56 -7.86 -7.31
CA SER A 121 -5.76 -8.75 -6.47
C SER A 121 -4.93 -9.74 -7.30
N GLU A 122 -5.53 -10.34 -8.35
CA GLU A 122 -4.83 -11.21 -9.30
C GLU A 122 -3.69 -10.47 -10.01
N LEU A 123 -3.94 -9.25 -10.49
CA LEU A 123 -2.94 -8.42 -11.17
C LEU A 123 -1.80 -8.00 -10.25
N THR A 124 -2.12 -7.69 -8.98
CA THR A 124 -1.13 -7.41 -7.95
C THR A 124 -0.18 -8.60 -7.74
N LYS A 125 -0.73 -9.79 -7.62
CA LYS A 125 0.05 -11.04 -7.50
C LYS A 125 0.88 -11.31 -8.76
N ALA A 126 0.28 -11.20 -9.94
CA ALA A 126 0.96 -11.43 -11.21
C ALA A 126 2.13 -10.46 -11.44
N ALA A 127 2.01 -9.22 -10.98
CA ALA A 127 3.05 -8.20 -11.09
C ALA A 127 4.21 -8.36 -10.09
N GLY A 128 4.13 -9.31 -9.16
CA GLY A 128 5.20 -9.60 -8.20
C GLY A 128 5.26 -8.66 -7.00
N ALA A 129 4.17 -7.97 -6.67
CA ALA A 129 4.09 -7.18 -5.45
C ALA A 129 3.99 -8.07 -4.20
N ASP A 130 4.35 -7.52 -3.04
CA ASP A 130 4.40 -8.25 -1.77
C ASP A 130 3.05 -8.24 -1.03
N PHE A 131 2.30 -7.15 -1.17
CA PHE A 131 1.01 -6.94 -0.52
C PHE A 131 -0.04 -6.41 -1.50
N VAL A 132 -1.28 -6.83 -1.30
CA VAL A 132 -2.47 -6.09 -1.76
C VAL A 132 -3.07 -5.35 -0.56
N LYS A 133 -3.37 -4.07 -0.72
CA LYS A 133 -3.86 -3.16 0.34
C LYS A 133 -5.23 -2.60 -0.02
N THR A 134 -6.11 -2.48 0.96
CA THR A 134 -7.51 -2.11 0.71
C THR A 134 -7.69 -0.66 0.27
N SER A 135 -7.13 0.31 0.99
CA SER A 135 -7.65 1.68 0.94
C SER A 135 -6.58 2.75 1.10
N THR A 136 -6.80 3.89 0.44
CA THR A 136 -6.00 5.12 0.66
C THR A 136 -6.41 5.86 1.94
N GLY A 137 -7.67 5.75 2.32
CA GLY A 137 -8.29 6.57 3.37
C GLY A 137 -8.90 7.89 2.86
N PHE A 138 -8.79 8.20 1.57
CA PHE A 138 -9.26 9.46 0.97
C PHE A 138 -10.48 9.31 0.04
N ALA A 139 -10.97 8.08 -0.18
CA ALA A 139 -12.11 7.83 -1.05
C ALA A 139 -13.44 7.64 -0.30
N GLY A 140 -13.48 7.96 0.99
CA GLY A 140 -14.70 7.90 1.81
C GLY A 140 -15.02 6.53 2.41
N GLY A 141 -14.15 5.53 2.28
CA GLY A 141 -14.28 4.21 2.87
C GLY A 141 -12.97 3.68 3.41
N GLY A 142 -13.03 2.51 4.04
CA GLY A 142 -11.89 1.80 4.60
C GLY A 142 -12.03 0.29 4.46
N ALA A 143 -11.18 -0.46 5.14
CA ALA A 143 -11.19 -1.90 5.11
C ALA A 143 -12.50 -2.48 5.67
N THR A 144 -12.99 -3.53 5.01
CA THR A 144 -14.03 -4.41 5.53
C THR A 144 -13.49 -5.83 5.65
N ALA A 145 -14.00 -6.61 6.61
CA ALA A 145 -13.59 -8.01 6.75
C ALA A 145 -13.94 -8.84 5.50
N GLU A 146 -15.04 -8.51 4.83
CA GLU A 146 -15.47 -9.15 3.59
C GLU A 146 -14.46 -8.94 2.46
N ASP A 147 -14.05 -7.68 2.22
CA ASP A 147 -13.05 -7.35 1.20
C ASP A 147 -11.69 -7.98 1.50
N VAL A 148 -11.24 -7.90 2.76
CA VAL A 148 -9.98 -8.52 3.20
C VAL A 148 -9.98 -10.02 2.95
N LYS A 149 -11.06 -10.70 3.31
CA LYS A 149 -11.22 -12.13 3.05
C LYS A 149 -11.18 -12.46 1.55
N LEU A 150 -11.91 -11.69 0.75
CA LEU A 150 -11.94 -11.86 -0.71
C LEU A 150 -10.53 -11.68 -1.32
N MET A 151 -9.81 -10.65 -0.90
CA MET A 151 -8.44 -10.40 -1.33
C MET A 151 -7.52 -11.55 -0.94
N LYS A 152 -7.59 -12.02 0.33
CA LYS A 152 -6.74 -13.13 0.81
C LYS A 152 -7.04 -14.45 0.11
N ASP A 153 -8.31 -14.78 -0.08
CA ASP A 153 -8.73 -15.96 -0.82
C ASP A 153 -8.22 -15.93 -2.28
N THR A 154 -8.15 -14.74 -2.88
CA THR A 154 -7.67 -14.56 -4.26
C THR A 154 -6.15 -14.69 -4.38
N VAL A 155 -5.39 -14.05 -3.49
CA VAL A 155 -3.91 -14.04 -3.61
C VAL A 155 -3.24 -15.26 -2.98
N GLY A 156 -3.90 -15.92 -2.03
CA GLY A 156 -3.37 -17.10 -1.34
C GLY A 156 -2.20 -16.78 -0.40
N ALA A 157 -1.25 -17.71 -0.29
CA ALA A 157 -0.13 -17.60 0.65
C ALA A 157 1.04 -16.74 0.14
N ASP A 158 1.11 -16.51 -1.17
CA ASP A 158 2.28 -15.87 -1.79
C ASP A 158 2.28 -14.35 -1.65
N VAL A 159 1.12 -13.74 -1.41
CA VAL A 159 0.93 -12.31 -1.26
C VAL A 159 0.21 -12.03 0.05
N GLU A 160 0.66 -11.01 0.76
CA GLU A 160 0.07 -10.58 2.02
C GLU A 160 -1.09 -9.59 1.78
N VAL A 161 -1.93 -9.41 2.78
CA VAL A 161 -3.07 -8.48 2.72
C VAL A 161 -2.96 -7.42 3.80
N LYS A 162 -2.96 -6.15 3.40
CA LYS A 162 -2.98 -5.00 4.31
C LYS A 162 -4.39 -4.40 4.39
N ALA A 163 -5.01 -4.49 5.55
CA ALA A 163 -6.22 -3.75 5.87
C ALA A 163 -5.87 -2.32 6.30
N SER A 164 -6.45 -1.32 5.66
CA SER A 164 -6.22 0.08 5.99
C SER A 164 -7.49 0.92 5.93
N GLY A 165 -7.53 1.96 6.78
CA GLY A 165 -8.72 2.78 6.95
C GLY A 165 -9.81 2.07 7.77
N GLY A 166 -10.42 2.79 8.71
CA GLY A 166 -11.53 2.28 9.49
C GLY A 166 -11.19 1.37 10.67
N VAL A 167 -9.94 0.93 10.82
CA VAL A 167 -9.48 0.11 11.96
C VAL A 167 -9.15 1.05 13.12
N ARG A 168 -10.02 1.11 14.13
CA ARG A 168 -9.94 2.13 15.19
C ARG A 168 -9.77 1.59 16.60
N ASN A 169 -9.96 0.30 16.78
CA ASN A 169 -9.89 -0.38 18.08
C ASN A 169 -9.45 -1.83 17.91
N LEU A 170 -9.23 -2.51 19.02
CA LEU A 170 -8.77 -3.89 19.03
C LEU A 170 -9.78 -4.89 18.40
N GLU A 171 -11.08 -4.62 18.54
CA GLU A 171 -12.11 -5.47 17.93
C GLU A 171 -12.04 -5.39 16.40
N ASP A 172 -11.94 -4.17 15.85
CA ASP A 172 -11.78 -3.97 14.40
C ASP A 172 -10.49 -4.64 13.92
N PHE A 173 -9.39 -4.48 14.65
CA PHE A 173 -8.11 -5.11 14.33
C PHE A 173 -8.23 -6.63 14.27
N ASN A 174 -8.81 -7.25 15.29
CA ASN A 174 -8.98 -8.71 15.34
C ASN A 174 -9.85 -9.22 14.18
N LYS A 175 -10.93 -8.52 13.84
CA LYS A 175 -11.78 -8.87 12.67
C LYS A 175 -10.98 -8.90 11.36
N MET A 176 -10.06 -7.94 11.16
CA MET A 176 -9.23 -7.91 9.95
C MET A 176 -8.22 -9.07 9.95
N VAL A 177 -7.59 -9.37 11.08
CA VAL A 177 -6.67 -10.51 11.20
C VAL A 177 -7.40 -11.84 10.96
N GLU A 178 -8.57 -12.03 11.55
CA GLU A 178 -9.40 -13.22 11.33
C GLU A 178 -9.85 -13.37 9.87
N ALA A 179 -10.06 -12.25 9.16
CA ALA A 179 -10.37 -12.24 7.74
C ALA A 179 -9.16 -12.54 6.83
N GLY A 180 -7.94 -12.50 7.35
CA GLY A 180 -6.71 -12.84 6.63
C GLY A 180 -5.72 -11.69 6.45
N ALA A 181 -5.91 -10.53 7.09
CA ALA A 181 -4.90 -9.47 7.10
C ALA A 181 -3.65 -9.89 7.89
N THR A 182 -2.49 -9.43 7.44
CA THR A 182 -1.18 -9.78 8.01
C THR A 182 -0.35 -8.57 8.40
#